data_68a87343f3f72a0f072e6a434b101fc0
#
_entry.id   68a87343f3f72a0f072e6a434b101fc0
#
_cell.length_a   1.000
_cell.length_b   1.000
_cell.length_c   1.000
_cell.angle_alpha   90.00
_cell.angle_beta   90.00
_cell.angle_gamma   90.00
#
_symmetry.space_group_name_H-M   'P 1'
#
loop_
_entity.id
_entity.type
_entity.pdbx_description
1 polymer ?
#
loop_
_entity_poly.entity_id
_entity_poly.type
_entity_poly.pdbx_seq_one_letter_code
_entity_poly.pdbx_strand_id
1 'polypeptide(L)'
;PLMVTNYHSLGDLMAEYGAHYKLIIFDEVHHLPARAWGEAAFMAPAPCRLGLTATYPTEEEQREARGRWNLDELIGPLVFVQRMEELVGEQLAHYRTQRLRVSLTPQERQLYERDHALYMGFVRARQLPRRFGGGWLRELMRLSASDREARTALLARQRVLHLLAGCQGKLQAVESLLHEHSNDLCLIFTENNSVAYTLARRLLIPVISHETRAAERKDILDGFAERRYRAIITSRVLNEGVDVPEAKVAIILGGTAGAREYLQRLGRVLRKVENRQAVLYEILVRDTVEEGRAHRRRKAVKAQQQEVKRADG
;
A
#
# COMPACT_ATOMS: atom_id res chain seq x y z
N PRO A 1 -9.45 31.10 -13.65
CA PRO A 1 -8.54 30.13 -14.22
C PRO A 1 -8.34 28.97 -13.25
N LEU A 2 -8.14 27.74 -13.78
CA LEU A 2 -7.78 26.54 -13.05
C LEU A 2 -6.34 26.17 -13.42
N MET A 3 -5.51 25.88 -12.41
CA MET A 3 -4.15 25.36 -12.61
C MET A 3 -4.01 24.04 -11.87
N VAL A 4 -3.37 23.05 -12.50
CA VAL A 4 -3.08 21.76 -11.90
C VAL A 4 -1.57 21.54 -11.92
N THR A 5 -1.01 21.15 -10.80
CA THR A 5 0.43 20.89 -10.63
C THR A 5 0.68 19.70 -9.70
N ASN A 6 1.93 19.30 -9.55
CA ASN A 6 2.35 18.29 -8.59
C ASN A 6 3.08 18.93 -7.40
N TYR A 7 3.28 18.16 -6.31
CA TYR A 7 3.95 18.64 -5.11
C TYR A 7 5.41 19.07 -5.33
N HIS A 8 6.11 18.50 -6.31
CA HIS A 8 7.51 18.87 -6.59
C HIS A 8 7.64 20.28 -7.14
N SER A 9 6.66 20.71 -7.93
CA SER A 9 6.64 22.07 -8.52
C SER A 9 5.89 23.08 -7.65
N LEU A 10 5.41 22.70 -6.48
CA LEU A 10 4.57 23.56 -5.63
C LEU A 10 5.31 24.84 -5.20
N GLY A 11 6.58 24.72 -4.80
CA GLY A 11 7.36 25.86 -4.33
C GLY A 11 7.54 26.95 -5.39
N ASP A 12 7.96 26.56 -6.59
CA ASP A 12 8.18 27.49 -7.72
C ASP A 12 6.86 28.14 -8.13
N LEU A 13 5.79 27.34 -8.19
CA LEU A 13 4.47 27.80 -8.58
C LEU A 13 3.86 28.78 -7.56
N MET A 14 4.09 28.57 -6.27
CA MET A 14 3.64 29.47 -5.23
C MET A 14 4.39 30.80 -5.26
N ALA A 15 5.66 30.79 -5.60
CA ALA A 15 6.44 32.02 -5.75
C ALA A 15 5.94 32.90 -6.91
N GLU A 16 5.50 32.29 -8.00
CA GLU A 16 5.07 33.01 -9.21
C GLU A 16 3.59 33.36 -9.22
N TYR A 17 2.73 32.41 -8.82
CA TYR A 17 1.27 32.50 -9.01
C TYR A 17 0.46 32.41 -7.71
N GLY A 18 1.09 32.24 -6.57
CA GLY A 18 0.39 31.92 -5.32
C GLY A 18 -0.68 32.94 -4.91
N ALA A 19 -0.49 34.23 -5.25
CA ALA A 19 -1.44 35.29 -4.96
C ALA A 19 -2.63 35.37 -5.93
N HIS A 20 -2.63 34.63 -7.03
CA HIS A 20 -3.67 34.68 -8.06
C HIS A 20 -4.86 33.77 -7.76
N TYR A 21 -4.73 32.84 -6.83
CA TYR A 21 -5.76 31.87 -6.51
C TYR A 21 -6.39 32.09 -5.15
N LYS A 22 -7.72 32.02 -5.08
CA LYS A 22 -8.48 32.12 -3.84
C LYS A 22 -8.61 30.80 -3.10
N LEU A 23 -8.48 29.69 -3.80
CA LEU A 23 -8.60 28.34 -3.26
C LEU A 23 -7.44 27.49 -3.79
N ILE A 24 -6.77 26.78 -2.89
CA ILE A 24 -5.83 25.70 -3.20
C ILE A 24 -6.43 24.39 -2.70
N ILE A 25 -6.42 23.38 -3.57
CA ILE A 25 -6.83 22.01 -3.23
C ILE A 25 -5.60 21.13 -3.24
N PHE A 26 -5.31 20.47 -2.12
CA PHE A 26 -4.23 19.51 -1.96
C PHE A 26 -4.81 18.10 -2.00
N ASP A 27 -4.61 17.39 -3.10
CA ASP A 27 -4.96 15.97 -3.19
C ASP A 27 -3.87 15.12 -2.53
N GLU A 28 -4.24 13.98 -1.91
CA GLU A 28 -3.36 13.15 -1.08
C GLU A 28 -2.60 13.96 0.00
N VAL A 29 -3.33 14.81 0.70
CA VAL A 29 -2.80 15.82 1.63
C VAL A 29 -1.94 15.23 2.76
N HIS A 30 -2.04 13.92 3.03
CA HIS A 30 -1.20 13.22 4.00
C HIS A 30 0.31 13.27 3.66
N HIS A 31 0.67 13.62 2.42
CA HIS A 31 2.06 13.84 2.02
C HIS A 31 2.57 15.25 2.35
N LEU A 32 1.67 16.20 2.55
CA LEU A 32 2.00 17.61 2.70
C LEU A 32 2.91 17.95 3.90
N PRO A 33 2.86 17.24 5.06
CA PRO A 33 3.76 17.49 6.18
C PRO A 33 5.24 17.26 5.90
N ALA A 34 5.62 16.74 4.72
CA ALA A 34 7.02 16.65 4.31
C ALA A 34 7.66 18.05 4.27
N ARG A 35 8.94 18.16 4.68
CA ARG A 35 9.61 19.43 4.94
C ARG A 35 9.46 20.46 3.81
N ALA A 36 9.82 20.09 2.58
CA ALA A 36 9.79 21.02 1.45
C ALA A 36 8.36 21.40 1.03
N TRP A 37 7.43 20.45 1.06
CA TRP A 37 6.05 20.69 0.64
C TRP A 37 5.25 21.45 1.70
N GLY A 38 5.49 21.14 2.99
CA GLY A 38 4.87 21.86 4.08
C GLY A 38 5.28 23.33 4.13
N GLU A 39 6.57 23.65 3.89
CA GLU A 39 7.04 25.02 3.78
C GLU A 39 6.36 25.76 2.62
N ALA A 40 6.29 25.16 1.43
CA ALA A 40 5.61 25.74 0.28
C ALA A 40 4.11 25.95 0.51
N ALA A 41 3.45 25.00 1.14
CA ALA A 41 2.02 25.13 1.50
C ALA A 41 1.79 26.21 2.56
N PHE A 42 2.66 26.31 3.55
CA PHE A 42 2.56 27.34 4.58
C PHE A 42 2.72 28.75 4.00
N MET A 43 3.63 28.94 3.05
CA MET A 43 3.89 30.21 2.36
C MET A 43 2.81 30.58 1.34
N ALA A 44 1.92 29.66 0.97
CA ALA A 44 0.88 29.93 -0.02
C ALA A 44 -0.11 30.98 0.48
N PRO A 45 -0.32 32.11 -0.22
CA PRO A 45 -1.14 33.22 0.23
C PRO A 45 -2.63 33.03 -0.02
N ALA A 46 -3.06 31.91 -0.64
CA ALA A 46 -4.47 31.62 -0.89
C ALA A 46 -5.30 31.60 0.41
N PRO A 47 -6.39 32.35 0.50
CA PRO A 47 -7.18 32.46 1.72
C PRO A 47 -7.97 31.19 2.07
N CYS A 48 -8.29 30.35 1.08
CA CYS A 48 -9.01 29.11 1.28
C CYS A 48 -8.13 27.91 0.92
N ARG A 49 -8.15 26.89 1.76
CA ARG A 49 -7.41 25.64 1.56
C ARG A 49 -8.31 24.46 1.79
N LEU A 50 -8.18 23.43 0.96
CA LEU A 50 -8.89 22.16 1.08
C LEU A 50 -7.88 21.02 0.93
N GLY A 51 -7.84 20.13 1.90
CA GLY A 51 -7.06 18.89 1.84
C GLY A 51 -7.99 17.71 1.58
N LEU A 52 -7.61 16.86 0.63
CA LEU A 52 -8.30 15.63 0.31
C LEU A 52 -7.34 14.46 0.56
N THR A 53 -7.80 13.40 1.21
CA THR A 53 -7.02 12.17 1.40
C THR A 53 -7.94 10.99 1.67
N ALA A 54 -7.58 9.83 1.15
CA ALA A 54 -8.24 8.57 1.51
C ALA A 54 -7.76 8.03 2.87
N THR A 55 -6.62 8.53 3.38
CA THR A 55 -5.98 8.07 4.62
C THR A 55 -5.52 9.28 5.41
N TYR A 56 -6.32 9.67 6.40
CA TYR A 56 -5.90 10.72 7.32
C TYR A 56 -4.90 10.13 8.31
N PRO A 57 -3.68 10.70 8.44
CA PRO A 57 -2.67 10.18 9.34
C PRO A 57 -3.09 10.37 10.79
N THR A 58 -2.79 9.36 11.62
CA THR A 58 -3.00 9.44 13.07
C THR A 58 -2.08 10.50 13.69
N GLU A 59 -2.43 11.02 14.87
CA GLU A 59 -1.55 11.98 15.58
C GLU A 59 -0.13 11.42 15.80
N GLU A 60 0.00 10.12 16.04
CA GLU A 60 1.28 9.46 16.23
C GLU A 60 2.09 9.45 14.91
N GLU A 61 1.46 9.15 13.80
CA GLU A 61 2.07 9.21 12.46
C GLU A 61 2.46 10.65 12.08
N GLN A 62 1.64 11.62 12.40
CA GLN A 62 1.96 13.04 12.18
C GLN A 62 3.17 13.48 13.03
N ARG A 63 3.24 13.06 14.31
CA ARG A 63 4.39 13.32 15.18
C ARG A 63 5.66 12.59 14.73
N GLU A 64 5.53 11.35 14.25
CA GLU A 64 6.66 10.55 13.75
C GLU A 64 7.18 11.01 12.38
N ALA A 65 6.35 11.65 11.58
CA ALA A 65 6.69 12.09 10.22
C ALA A 65 7.78 13.17 10.17
N ARG A 66 8.43 13.53 11.31
CA ARG A 66 9.50 14.55 11.40
C ARG A 66 9.22 15.80 10.55
N GLY A 67 7.99 16.00 10.15
CA GLY A 67 7.52 17.21 9.54
C GLY A 67 7.51 18.32 10.59
N ARG A 68 7.91 19.48 10.20
CA ARG A 68 7.84 20.70 11.03
C ARG A 68 6.39 21.16 11.19
N TRP A 69 5.48 20.58 10.40
CA TRP A 69 4.12 21.03 10.20
C TRP A 69 3.13 19.87 10.44
N ASN A 70 1.99 20.19 11.05
CA ASN A 70 0.87 19.30 11.09
C ASN A 70 -0.19 19.73 10.04
N LEU A 71 -1.14 18.85 9.73
CA LEU A 71 -2.17 19.14 8.72
C LEU A 71 -3.14 20.24 9.17
N ASP A 72 -3.43 20.33 10.46
CA ASP A 72 -4.31 21.36 10.99
C ASP A 72 -3.73 22.77 10.83
N GLU A 73 -2.40 22.90 10.94
CA GLU A 73 -1.69 24.16 10.70
C GLU A 73 -1.61 24.52 9.22
N LEU A 74 -1.44 23.53 8.35
CA LEU A 74 -1.27 23.75 6.91
C LEU A 74 -2.58 23.97 6.18
N ILE A 75 -3.64 23.29 6.58
CA ILE A 75 -4.93 23.25 5.88
C ILE A 75 -6.06 23.74 6.77
N GLY A 76 -6.12 23.27 8.01
CA GLY A 76 -7.22 23.46 8.94
C GLY A 76 -7.76 22.14 9.49
N PRO A 77 -8.77 22.19 10.37
CA PRO A 77 -9.29 21.00 11.03
C PRO A 77 -9.98 20.05 10.05
N LEU A 78 -10.04 18.77 10.43
CA LEU A 78 -10.79 17.76 9.70
C LEU A 78 -12.29 18.10 9.74
N VAL A 79 -12.88 18.41 8.57
CA VAL A 79 -14.27 18.90 8.47
C VAL A 79 -15.25 17.85 7.95
N PHE A 80 -14.74 16.81 7.28
CA PHE A 80 -15.59 15.76 6.73
C PHE A 80 -14.84 14.44 6.64
N VAL A 81 -15.49 13.36 7.08
CA VAL A 81 -15.00 11.99 6.96
C VAL A 81 -16.10 11.14 6.34
N GLN A 82 -15.82 10.57 5.18
CA GLN A 82 -16.70 9.58 4.58
C GLN A 82 -16.12 8.18 4.81
N ARG A 83 -16.91 7.31 5.41
CA ARG A 83 -16.49 5.95 5.74
C ARG A 83 -16.62 5.05 4.53
N MET A 84 -15.69 4.11 4.39
CA MET A 84 -15.72 3.13 3.31
C MET A 84 -17.01 2.29 3.31
N GLU A 85 -17.54 1.99 4.51
CA GLU A 85 -18.78 1.24 4.68
C GLU A 85 -20.00 1.98 4.11
N GLU A 86 -20.00 3.29 4.17
CA GLU A 86 -21.06 4.18 3.62
C GLU A 86 -20.97 4.27 2.08
N LEU A 87 -19.76 4.08 1.53
CA LEU A 87 -19.53 4.06 0.08
C LEU A 87 -19.84 2.70 -0.55
N VAL A 88 -19.82 1.63 0.26
CA VAL A 88 -20.09 0.26 -0.21
C VAL A 88 -21.59 0.13 -0.53
N GLY A 89 -21.90 -0.08 -1.80
CA GLY A 89 -23.25 -0.20 -2.32
C GLY A 89 -23.72 0.97 -3.17
N GLU A 90 -23.29 2.20 -2.90
CA GLU A 90 -23.61 3.37 -3.72
C GLU A 90 -22.51 3.72 -4.73
N GLN A 91 -21.25 3.76 -4.28
CA GLN A 91 -20.12 4.19 -5.10
C GLN A 91 -19.02 3.13 -5.25
N LEU A 92 -18.95 2.17 -4.32
CA LEU A 92 -18.00 1.07 -4.34
C LEU A 92 -18.71 -0.26 -4.56
N ALA A 93 -18.15 -1.10 -5.41
CA ALA A 93 -18.65 -2.46 -5.57
C ALA A 93 -18.52 -3.24 -4.26
N HIS A 94 -19.53 -4.03 -3.94
CA HIS A 94 -19.39 -5.08 -2.94
C HIS A 94 -18.36 -6.09 -3.41
N TYR A 95 -17.25 -6.21 -2.73
CA TYR A 95 -16.28 -7.25 -3.01
C TYR A 95 -16.19 -8.23 -1.84
N ARG A 96 -16.01 -9.49 -2.17
CA ARG A 96 -15.80 -10.56 -1.20
C ARG A 96 -14.31 -10.77 -1.00
N THR A 97 -13.85 -10.73 0.25
CA THR A 97 -12.46 -11.09 0.58
C THR A 97 -12.35 -12.57 0.87
N GLN A 98 -11.53 -13.27 0.10
CA GLN A 98 -11.14 -14.65 0.36
C GLN A 98 -9.67 -14.74 0.76
N ARG A 99 -9.37 -15.53 1.82
CA ARG A 99 -8.00 -15.75 2.27
C ARG A 99 -7.56 -17.15 1.92
N LEU A 100 -6.52 -17.22 1.12
CA LEU A 100 -5.87 -18.47 0.80
C LEU A 100 -4.62 -18.63 1.68
N ARG A 101 -4.53 -19.77 2.34
CA ARG A 101 -3.38 -20.11 3.18
C ARG A 101 -2.56 -21.17 2.47
N VAL A 102 -1.33 -20.81 2.12
CA VAL A 102 -0.38 -21.69 1.44
C VAL A 102 0.72 -22.14 2.40
N SER A 103 1.35 -23.26 2.13
CA SER A 103 2.47 -23.80 2.91
C SER A 103 3.78 -23.54 2.18
N LEU A 104 4.87 -23.43 2.95
CA LEU A 104 6.24 -23.47 2.42
C LEU A 104 6.60 -24.92 2.07
N THR A 105 7.40 -25.11 1.05
CA THR A 105 8.08 -26.39 0.82
C THR A 105 9.03 -26.69 1.99
N PRO A 106 9.46 -27.96 2.18
CA PRO A 106 10.40 -28.28 3.26
C PRO A 106 11.70 -27.46 3.22
N GLN A 107 12.25 -27.22 2.02
CA GLN A 107 13.45 -26.40 1.85
C GLN A 107 13.20 -24.93 2.20
N GLU A 108 12.08 -24.35 1.73
CA GLU A 108 11.69 -22.99 2.05
C GLU A 108 11.43 -22.82 3.56
N ARG A 109 10.84 -23.83 4.21
CA ARG A 109 10.59 -23.86 5.66
C ARG A 109 11.90 -23.80 6.44
N GLN A 110 12.87 -24.60 6.07
CA GLN A 110 14.18 -24.59 6.71
C GLN A 110 14.90 -23.24 6.58
N LEU A 111 14.86 -22.65 5.37
CA LEU A 111 15.43 -21.31 5.12
C LEU A 111 14.72 -20.23 5.95
N TYR A 112 13.37 -20.29 6.00
CA TYR A 112 12.57 -19.39 6.79
C TYR A 112 12.92 -19.46 8.26
N GLU A 113 12.94 -20.65 8.85
CA GLU A 113 13.22 -20.85 10.28
C GLU A 113 14.62 -20.38 10.67
N ARG A 114 15.62 -20.71 9.86
CA ARG A 114 17.00 -20.26 10.08
C ARG A 114 17.09 -18.73 10.11
N ASP A 115 16.61 -18.06 9.07
CA ASP A 115 16.74 -16.60 8.94
C ASP A 115 15.80 -15.87 9.91
N HIS A 116 14.63 -16.44 10.19
CA HIS A 116 13.71 -15.90 11.18
C HIS A 116 14.27 -15.98 12.59
N ALA A 117 14.87 -17.12 12.99
CA ALA A 117 15.52 -17.29 14.28
C ALA A 117 16.68 -16.31 14.45
N LEU A 118 17.50 -16.14 13.42
CA LEU A 118 18.65 -15.23 13.42
C LEU A 118 18.22 -13.78 13.67
N TYR A 119 17.26 -13.28 12.91
CA TYR A 119 16.83 -11.89 13.06
C TYR A 119 16.05 -11.66 14.35
N MET A 120 15.18 -12.61 14.76
CA MET A 120 14.41 -12.50 15.99
C MET A 120 15.29 -12.67 17.24
N GLY A 121 16.34 -13.49 17.16
CA GLY A 121 17.34 -13.60 18.22
C GLY A 121 17.99 -12.26 18.54
N PHE A 122 18.47 -11.53 17.51
CA PHE A 122 19.03 -10.20 17.69
C PHE A 122 18.01 -9.20 18.24
N VAL A 123 16.79 -9.17 17.66
CA VAL A 123 15.74 -8.23 18.06
C VAL A 123 15.35 -8.44 19.54
N ARG A 124 15.26 -9.70 20.00
CA ARG A 124 14.95 -10.05 21.40
C ARG A 124 16.11 -9.73 22.33
N ALA A 125 17.33 -10.12 21.99
CA ALA A 125 18.53 -9.86 22.79
C ALA A 125 18.73 -8.36 23.07
N ARG A 126 18.46 -7.52 22.10
CA ARG A 126 18.54 -6.05 22.23
C ARG A 126 17.24 -5.40 22.75
N GLN A 127 16.19 -6.18 23.01
CA GLN A 127 14.86 -5.72 23.44
C GLN A 127 14.29 -4.58 22.58
N LEU A 128 14.55 -4.57 21.28
CA LEU A 128 14.24 -3.47 20.39
C LEU A 128 12.76 -3.03 20.43
N PRO A 129 11.76 -3.93 20.36
CA PRO A 129 10.36 -3.53 20.46
C PRO A 129 9.97 -2.90 21.80
N ARG A 130 10.59 -3.36 22.90
CA ARG A 130 10.34 -2.80 24.25
C ARG A 130 10.90 -1.41 24.40
N ARG A 131 12.10 -1.17 23.82
CA ARG A 131 12.84 0.09 23.96
C ARG A 131 12.36 1.17 22.99
N PHE A 132 11.90 0.78 21.79
CA PHE A 132 11.62 1.69 20.67
C PHE A 132 10.21 1.54 20.11
N GLY A 133 9.32 0.76 20.74
CA GLY A 133 7.93 0.58 20.29
C GLY A 133 7.82 0.25 18.79
N GLY A 134 6.96 0.97 18.07
CA GLY A 134 6.78 0.84 16.60
C GLY A 134 8.05 1.20 15.80
N GLY A 135 8.91 2.05 16.34
CA GLY A 135 10.15 2.50 15.67
C GLY A 135 11.32 1.51 15.69
N TRP A 136 11.15 0.32 16.29
CA TRP A 136 12.24 -0.66 16.44
C TRP A 136 12.94 -1.06 15.13
N LEU A 137 12.23 -1.07 14.02
CA LEU A 137 12.80 -1.40 12.72
C LEU A 137 13.74 -0.29 12.22
N ARG A 138 13.39 0.97 12.46
CA ARG A 138 14.24 2.14 12.13
C ARG A 138 15.54 2.07 12.95
N GLU A 139 15.43 1.67 14.22
CA GLU A 139 16.59 1.49 15.07
C GLU A 139 17.46 0.32 14.60
N LEU A 140 16.89 -0.81 14.19
CA LEU A 140 17.64 -1.90 13.58
C LEU A 140 18.39 -1.44 12.30
N MET A 141 17.75 -0.66 11.45
CA MET A 141 18.38 -0.06 10.26
C MET A 141 19.53 0.87 10.66
N ARG A 142 19.34 1.73 11.67
CA ARG A 142 20.39 2.62 12.16
C ARG A 142 21.59 1.84 12.71
N LEU A 143 21.35 0.85 13.53
CA LEU A 143 22.39 -0.01 14.09
C LEU A 143 23.14 -0.80 13.02
N SER A 144 22.48 -1.22 11.95
CA SER A 144 23.10 -1.98 10.86
C SER A 144 24.20 -1.24 10.10
N ALA A 145 24.29 0.08 10.26
CA ALA A 145 25.35 0.88 9.66
C ALA A 145 26.73 0.62 10.31
N SER A 146 26.77 0.39 11.62
CA SER A 146 28.00 0.23 12.41
C SER A 146 28.15 -1.14 13.09
N ASP A 147 27.06 -1.85 13.35
CA ASP A 147 27.04 -3.14 14.03
C ASP A 147 26.86 -4.29 13.03
N ARG A 148 27.85 -5.20 12.98
CA ARG A 148 27.85 -6.37 12.07
C ARG A 148 26.70 -7.34 12.36
N GLU A 149 26.37 -7.55 13.64
CA GLU A 149 25.28 -8.43 14.03
C GLU A 149 23.92 -7.84 13.63
N ALA A 150 23.73 -6.53 13.85
CA ALA A 150 22.53 -5.81 13.41
C ALA A 150 22.36 -5.88 11.88
N ARG A 151 23.46 -5.74 11.12
CA ARG A 151 23.44 -5.88 9.66
C ARG A 151 23.04 -7.29 9.24
N THR A 152 23.60 -8.31 9.89
CA THR A 152 23.25 -9.70 9.64
C THR A 152 21.80 -9.99 9.93
N ALA A 153 21.26 -9.48 11.03
CA ALA A 153 19.85 -9.60 11.40
C ALA A 153 18.93 -8.85 10.40
N LEU A 154 19.31 -7.67 9.94
CA LEU A 154 18.55 -6.93 8.93
C LEU A 154 18.49 -7.69 7.59
N LEU A 155 19.62 -8.22 7.13
CA LEU A 155 19.69 -9.05 5.91
C LEU A 155 18.87 -10.33 6.04
N ALA A 156 18.94 -11.01 7.20
CA ALA A 156 18.12 -12.20 7.47
C ALA A 156 16.63 -11.86 7.40
N ARG A 157 16.20 -10.73 7.99
CA ARG A 157 14.82 -10.24 7.87
C ARG A 157 14.42 -9.99 6.41
N GLN A 158 15.30 -9.39 5.61
CA GLN A 158 15.02 -9.15 4.19
C GLN A 158 14.84 -10.47 3.43
N ARG A 159 15.70 -11.48 3.69
CA ARG A 159 15.55 -12.82 3.09
C ARG A 159 14.25 -13.49 3.46
N VAL A 160 13.85 -13.42 4.74
CA VAL A 160 12.52 -13.89 5.19
C VAL A 160 11.40 -13.26 4.39
N LEU A 161 11.38 -11.93 4.27
CA LEU A 161 10.33 -11.23 3.53
C LEU A 161 10.31 -11.57 2.05
N HIS A 162 11.48 -11.68 1.44
CA HIS A 162 11.62 -12.06 0.04
C HIS A 162 11.13 -13.49 -0.23
N LEU A 163 11.53 -14.44 0.62
CA LEU A 163 11.08 -15.82 0.53
C LEU A 163 9.56 -15.94 0.68
N LEU A 164 8.98 -15.27 1.69
CA LEU A 164 7.53 -15.30 1.90
C LEU A 164 6.75 -14.64 0.75
N ALA A 165 7.29 -13.60 0.13
CA ALA A 165 6.65 -12.93 -0.99
C ALA A 165 6.57 -13.82 -2.24
N GLY A 166 7.61 -14.63 -2.52
CA GLY A 166 7.78 -15.41 -3.75
C GLY A 166 7.82 -16.91 -3.56
N CYS A 167 7.35 -17.48 -2.44
CA CYS A 167 7.37 -18.91 -2.19
C CYS A 167 6.52 -19.69 -3.20
N GLN A 168 6.90 -20.94 -3.45
CA GLN A 168 6.27 -21.80 -4.45
C GLN A 168 4.78 -21.94 -4.24
N GLY A 169 4.33 -22.08 -2.99
CA GLY A 169 2.91 -22.16 -2.68
C GLY A 169 2.10 -20.94 -3.14
N LYS A 170 2.67 -19.72 -3.04
CA LYS A 170 2.01 -18.50 -3.56
C LYS A 170 1.97 -18.49 -5.08
N LEU A 171 3.06 -18.86 -5.74
CA LEU A 171 3.13 -18.91 -7.20
C LEU A 171 2.07 -19.88 -7.76
N GLN A 172 1.97 -21.07 -7.18
CA GLN A 172 0.96 -22.06 -7.55
C GLN A 172 -0.48 -21.57 -7.28
N ALA A 173 -0.71 -20.89 -6.15
CA ALA A 173 -2.02 -20.33 -5.85
C ALA A 173 -2.44 -19.25 -6.87
N VAL A 174 -1.50 -18.39 -7.31
CA VAL A 174 -1.77 -17.42 -8.39
C VAL A 174 -2.14 -18.12 -9.68
N GLU A 175 -1.37 -19.14 -10.10
CA GLU A 175 -1.67 -19.92 -11.31
C GLU A 175 -3.08 -20.55 -11.25
N SER A 176 -3.43 -21.17 -10.13
CA SER A 176 -4.74 -21.78 -9.92
C SER A 176 -5.87 -20.75 -10.00
N LEU A 177 -5.69 -19.58 -9.35
CA LEU A 177 -6.68 -18.50 -9.40
C LEU A 177 -6.86 -17.93 -10.81
N LEU A 178 -5.77 -17.73 -11.56
CA LEU A 178 -5.85 -17.26 -12.94
C LEU A 178 -6.54 -18.27 -13.86
N HIS A 179 -6.39 -19.56 -13.59
CA HIS A 179 -7.10 -20.59 -14.30
C HIS A 179 -8.60 -20.60 -13.94
N GLU A 180 -8.95 -20.52 -12.65
CA GLU A 180 -10.32 -20.43 -12.16
C GLU A 180 -11.06 -19.22 -12.73
N HIS A 181 -10.35 -18.08 -12.84
CA HIS A 181 -10.87 -16.81 -13.34
C HIS A 181 -10.44 -16.51 -14.79
N SER A 182 -10.32 -17.53 -15.63
CA SER A 182 -9.82 -17.40 -17.01
C SER A 182 -10.60 -16.42 -17.89
N ASN A 183 -11.86 -16.11 -17.55
CA ASN A 183 -12.71 -15.16 -18.27
C ASN A 183 -12.78 -13.77 -17.62
N ASP A 184 -12.19 -13.60 -16.45
CA ASP A 184 -12.24 -12.36 -15.68
C ASP A 184 -10.93 -11.56 -15.85
N LEU A 185 -11.00 -10.24 -15.73
CA LEU A 185 -9.81 -9.40 -15.61
C LEU A 185 -9.25 -9.49 -14.20
N CYS A 186 -7.96 -9.86 -14.09
CA CYS A 186 -7.27 -10.11 -12.83
C CYS A 186 -6.16 -9.10 -12.57
N LEU A 187 -6.13 -8.51 -11.38
CA LEU A 187 -5.08 -7.60 -10.96
C LEU A 187 -4.27 -8.21 -9.82
N ILE A 188 -2.96 -8.38 -10.02
CA ILE A 188 -2.06 -9.02 -9.06
C ILE A 188 -1.17 -7.98 -8.41
N PHE A 189 -1.20 -7.91 -7.08
CA PHE A 189 -0.42 -6.98 -6.28
C PHE A 189 0.70 -7.67 -5.54
N THR A 190 1.90 -7.12 -5.65
CA THR A 190 3.05 -7.50 -4.83
C THR A 190 3.86 -6.26 -4.46
N GLU A 191 4.51 -6.26 -3.30
CA GLU A 191 5.44 -5.19 -2.91
C GLU A 191 6.87 -5.44 -3.39
N ASN A 192 7.12 -6.60 -3.95
CA ASN A 192 8.46 -7.02 -4.31
C ASN A 192 8.61 -7.11 -5.84
N ASN A 193 9.42 -6.22 -6.42
CA ASN A 193 9.66 -6.18 -7.86
C ASN A 193 10.22 -7.51 -8.39
N SER A 194 11.12 -8.18 -7.64
CA SER A 194 11.69 -9.45 -8.12
C SER A 194 10.64 -10.55 -8.20
N VAL A 195 9.66 -10.56 -7.29
CA VAL A 195 8.51 -11.46 -7.34
C VAL A 195 7.59 -11.12 -8.51
N ALA A 196 7.33 -9.82 -8.74
CA ALA A 196 6.55 -9.36 -9.89
C ALA A 196 7.16 -9.87 -11.21
N TYR A 197 8.47 -9.67 -11.40
CA TYR A 197 9.17 -10.13 -12.61
C TYR A 197 9.27 -11.66 -12.71
N THR A 198 9.35 -12.38 -11.59
CA THR A 198 9.34 -13.85 -11.59
C THR A 198 7.98 -14.38 -12.07
N LEU A 199 6.89 -13.84 -11.55
CA LEU A 199 5.54 -14.16 -11.99
C LEU A 199 5.31 -13.78 -13.47
N ALA A 200 5.75 -12.58 -13.87
CA ALA A 200 5.62 -12.13 -15.24
C ALA A 200 6.24 -13.08 -16.24
N ARG A 201 7.49 -13.51 -15.98
CA ARG A 201 8.20 -14.46 -16.85
C ARG A 201 7.55 -15.84 -16.86
N ARG A 202 7.06 -16.31 -15.70
CA ARG A 202 6.44 -17.62 -15.57
C ARG A 202 5.07 -17.69 -16.22
N LEU A 203 4.29 -16.62 -16.11
CA LEU A 203 2.90 -16.58 -16.53
C LEU A 203 2.66 -15.79 -17.82
N LEU A 204 3.72 -15.18 -18.39
CA LEU A 204 3.66 -14.28 -19.54
C LEU A 204 2.67 -13.13 -19.36
N ILE A 205 2.69 -12.51 -18.18
CA ILE A 205 1.80 -11.43 -17.78
C ILE A 205 2.60 -10.12 -17.70
N PRO A 206 2.09 -8.99 -18.24
CA PRO A 206 2.74 -7.70 -18.13
C PRO A 206 2.90 -7.22 -16.68
N VAL A 207 3.99 -6.49 -16.42
CA VAL A 207 4.28 -5.88 -15.11
C VAL A 207 4.28 -4.37 -15.21
N ILE A 208 3.62 -3.72 -14.27
CA ILE A 208 3.74 -2.29 -14.03
C ILE A 208 4.53 -2.10 -12.73
N SER A 209 5.73 -1.53 -12.85
CA SER A 209 6.60 -1.17 -11.72
C SER A 209 6.97 0.31 -11.78
N HIS A 210 7.70 0.82 -10.77
CA HIS A 210 8.22 2.18 -10.80
C HIS A 210 9.22 2.43 -11.95
N GLU A 211 9.80 1.38 -12.50
CA GLU A 211 10.72 1.42 -13.65
C GLU A 211 9.97 1.46 -14.99
N THR A 212 8.66 1.14 -15.00
CA THR A 212 7.86 1.12 -16.23
C THR A 212 7.63 2.54 -16.73
N ARG A 213 8.05 2.83 -17.96
CA ARG A 213 7.90 4.14 -18.60
C ARG A 213 6.43 4.50 -18.80
N ALA A 214 6.10 5.79 -18.77
CA ALA A 214 4.72 6.26 -18.87
C ALA A 214 3.98 5.74 -20.12
N ALA A 215 4.63 5.73 -21.29
CA ALA A 215 4.06 5.21 -22.53
C ALA A 215 3.78 3.70 -22.47
N GLU A 216 4.72 2.92 -21.94
CA GLU A 216 4.58 1.47 -21.76
C GLU A 216 3.48 1.16 -20.74
N ARG A 217 3.42 1.91 -19.63
CA ARG A 217 2.35 1.79 -18.64
C ARG A 217 0.98 2.01 -19.26
N LYS A 218 0.86 3.04 -20.10
CA LYS A 218 -0.38 3.33 -20.80
C LYS A 218 -0.77 2.18 -21.73
N ASP A 219 0.15 1.66 -22.54
CA ASP A 219 -0.13 0.53 -23.44
C ASP A 219 -0.56 -0.74 -22.70
N ILE A 220 0.07 -1.03 -21.54
CA ILE A 220 -0.33 -2.15 -20.70
C ILE A 220 -1.75 -1.96 -20.16
N LEU A 221 -2.09 -0.75 -19.68
CA LEU A 221 -3.42 -0.46 -19.12
C LEU A 221 -4.49 -0.46 -20.21
N ASP A 222 -4.22 0.13 -21.37
CA ASP A 222 -5.11 0.10 -22.53
C ASP A 222 -5.33 -1.36 -22.99
N GLY A 223 -4.25 -2.15 -23.08
CA GLY A 223 -4.33 -3.58 -23.41
C GLY A 223 -5.09 -4.42 -22.39
N PHE A 224 -5.07 -4.03 -21.13
CA PHE A 224 -5.86 -4.67 -20.06
C PHE A 224 -7.34 -4.28 -20.21
N ALA A 225 -7.67 -3.02 -20.46
CA ALA A 225 -9.02 -2.55 -20.72
C ALA A 225 -9.65 -3.24 -21.94
N GLU A 226 -8.89 -3.37 -23.01
CA GLU A 226 -9.29 -4.03 -24.26
C GLU A 226 -9.30 -5.57 -24.18
N ARG A 227 -8.93 -6.15 -23.03
CA ARG A 227 -8.81 -7.60 -22.82
C ARG A 227 -7.71 -8.29 -23.66
N ARG A 228 -6.75 -7.54 -24.21
CA ARG A 228 -5.51 -8.11 -24.79
C ARG A 228 -4.70 -8.84 -23.71
N TYR A 229 -4.68 -8.29 -22.52
CA TYR A 229 -4.14 -8.91 -21.33
C TYR A 229 -5.27 -9.20 -20.35
N ARG A 230 -5.40 -10.46 -19.92
CA ARG A 230 -6.41 -10.84 -18.91
C ARG A 230 -5.94 -10.63 -17.48
N ALA A 231 -4.64 -10.55 -17.28
CA ALA A 231 -4.04 -10.25 -15.99
C ALA A 231 -2.89 -9.27 -16.17
N ILE A 232 -2.68 -8.42 -15.17
CA ILE A 232 -1.50 -7.58 -15.03
C ILE A 232 -0.97 -7.68 -13.60
N ILE A 233 0.35 -7.54 -13.46
CA ILE A 233 1.02 -7.52 -12.17
C ILE A 233 1.43 -6.09 -11.87
N THR A 234 1.20 -5.64 -10.65
CA THR A 234 1.64 -4.31 -10.21
C THR A 234 2.45 -4.39 -8.93
N SER A 235 3.55 -3.63 -8.89
CA SER A 235 4.37 -3.48 -7.70
C SER A 235 4.39 -2.01 -7.28
N ARG A 236 3.79 -1.68 -6.13
CA ARG A 236 3.81 -0.36 -5.44
C ARG A 236 3.41 0.90 -6.24
N VAL A 237 3.29 0.85 -7.56
CA VAL A 237 3.33 2.03 -8.45
C VAL A 237 1.96 2.61 -8.78
N LEU A 238 0.90 1.85 -8.59
CA LEU A 238 -0.44 2.36 -8.90
C LEU A 238 -1.03 3.22 -7.75
N ASN A 239 -0.20 3.65 -6.80
CA ASN A 239 -0.66 4.42 -5.64
C ASN A 239 -1.04 5.87 -5.97
N GLU A 240 -0.65 6.41 -7.14
CA GLU A 240 -0.85 7.81 -7.46
C GLU A 240 -1.50 7.98 -8.83
N GLY A 241 -2.78 8.36 -8.85
CA GLY A 241 -3.44 8.97 -10.00
C GLY A 241 -3.58 8.11 -11.27
N VAL A 242 -3.34 6.81 -11.23
CA VAL A 242 -3.50 5.95 -12.40
C VAL A 242 -4.90 5.37 -12.42
N ASP A 243 -5.65 5.70 -13.45
CA ASP A 243 -6.95 5.09 -13.71
C ASP A 243 -6.73 3.66 -14.22
N VAL A 244 -6.95 2.68 -13.33
CA VAL A 244 -6.82 1.26 -13.66
C VAL A 244 -8.17 0.76 -14.16
N PRO A 245 -8.21 0.11 -15.32
CA PRO A 245 -9.46 -0.46 -15.85
C PRO A 245 -10.10 -1.44 -14.87
N GLU A 246 -11.42 -1.56 -14.95
CA GLU A 246 -12.23 -2.39 -14.07
C GLU A 246 -11.74 -3.84 -14.06
N ALA A 247 -11.31 -4.31 -12.88
CA ALA A 247 -10.93 -5.69 -12.64
C ALA A 247 -11.98 -6.36 -11.74
N LYS A 248 -12.30 -7.62 -12.03
CA LYS A 248 -13.24 -8.39 -11.23
C LYS A 248 -12.54 -9.19 -10.12
N VAL A 249 -11.28 -9.49 -10.33
CA VAL A 249 -10.44 -10.26 -9.41
C VAL A 249 -9.21 -9.47 -9.04
N ALA A 250 -8.97 -9.34 -7.75
CA ALA A 250 -7.73 -8.79 -7.22
C ALA A 250 -7.02 -9.85 -6.37
N ILE A 251 -5.71 -10.02 -6.57
CA ILE A 251 -4.88 -10.99 -5.85
C ILE A 251 -3.76 -10.24 -5.13
N ILE A 252 -3.68 -10.35 -3.82
CA ILE A 252 -2.60 -9.76 -3.01
C ILE A 252 -1.62 -10.84 -2.57
N LEU A 253 -0.35 -10.66 -2.94
CA LEU A 253 0.77 -11.50 -2.52
C LEU A 253 1.47 -10.88 -1.32
N GLY A 254 1.06 -11.30 -0.13
CA GLY A 254 1.59 -10.74 1.10
C GLY A 254 0.71 -9.65 1.68
N GLY A 255 0.43 -9.82 2.95
CA GLY A 255 -0.51 -8.96 3.65
C GLY A 255 0.13 -7.67 4.14
N THR A 256 0.46 -6.72 3.29
CA THR A 256 0.93 -5.40 3.74
C THR A 256 -0.21 -4.41 3.83
N ALA A 257 -0.06 -3.41 4.69
CA ALA A 257 -1.03 -2.33 4.82
C ALA A 257 -1.20 -1.60 3.47
N GLY A 258 -0.08 -1.34 2.76
CA GLY A 258 -0.08 -0.62 1.49
C GLY A 258 -0.90 -1.27 0.39
N ALA A 259 -0.92 -2.61 0.28
CA ALA A 259 -1.73 -3.28 -0.73
C ALA A 259 -3.24 -3.15 -0.46
N ARG A 260 -3.66 -3.14 0.82
CA ARG A 260 -5.07 -2.90 1.18
C ARG A 260 -5.47 -1.45 1.05
N GLU A 261 -4.63 -0.55 1.48
CA GLU A 261 -4.79 0.88 1.32
C GLU A 261 -4.94 1.25 -0.16
N TYR A 262 -4.11 0.61 -0.99
CA TYR A 262 -4.23 0.71 -2.43
C TYR A 262 -5.55 0.12 -2.96
N LEU A 263 -6.01 -1.02 -2.48
CA LEU A 263 -7.30 -1.60 -2.87
C LEU A 263 -8.49 -0.78 -2.36
N GLN A 264 -8.36 -0.10 -1.24
CA GLN A 264 -9.34 0.87 -0.78
C GLN A 264 -9.42 2.07 -1.74
N ARG A 265 -8.28 2.54 -2.24
CA ARG A 265 -8.22 3.55 -3.31
C ARG A 265 -8.72 2.98 -4.65
N LEU A 266 -8.48 1.70 -4.92
CA LEU A 266 -9.01 0.96 -6.07
C LEU A 266 -10.47 0.51 -5.92
N GLY A 267 -11.18 0.89 -4.89
CA GLY A 267 -12.62 0.64 -4.79
C GLY A 267 -13.41 1.07 -6.04
N ARG A 268 -12.82 1.99 -6.81
CA ARG A 268 -13.28 2.35 -8.16
C ARG A 268 -12.97 1.30 -9.23
N VAL A 269 -11.99 0.42 -9.01
CA VAL A 269 -11.51 -0.60 -9.98
C VAL A 269 -12.31 -1.90 -9.85
N LEU A 270 -12.71 -2.24 -8.62
CA LEU A 270 -13.56 -3.41 -8.38
C LEU A 270 -15.03 -3.00 -8.54
N ARG A 271 -15.52 -2.81 -9.76
CA ARG A 271 -16.92 -2.47 -10.02
C ARG A 271 -17.81 -3.69 -10.15
N LYS A 272 -19.08 -3.47 -9.82
CA LYS A 272 -20.15 -4.45 -9.99
C LYS A 272 -20.43 -4.61 -11.49
N VAL A 273 -19.95 -5.68 -12.10
CA VAL A 273 -20.33 -6.06 -13.46
C VAL A 273 -21.44 -7.09 -13.37
N GLU A 274 -22.60 -6.77 -13.93
CA GLU A 274 -23.75 -7.67 -14.12
C GLU A 274 -23.94 -8.72 -13.02
N ASN A 275 -24.52 -8.36 -11.89
CA ASN A 275 -24.90 -9.27 -10.79
C ASN A 275 -23.81 -10.19 -10.18
N ARG A 276 -22.52 -10.02 -10.54
CA ARG A 276 -21.42 -10.77 -9.95
C ARG A 276 -20.55 -9.87 -9.09
N GLN A 277 -20.32 -10.31 -7.85
CA GLN A 277 -19.51 -9.61 -6.84
C GLN A 277 -18.02 -9.72 -7.20
N ALA A 278 -17.28 -8.62 -7.12
CA ALA A 278 -15.82 -8.66 -7.24
C ALA A 278 -15.19 -9.46 -6.10
N VAL A 279 -14.05 -10.10 -6.37
CA VAL A 279 -13.36 -10.95 -5.38
C VAL A 279 -11.94 -10.46 -5.15
N LEU A 280 -11.60 -10.34 -3.87
CA LEU A 280 -10.26 -10.05 -3.40
C LEU A 280 -9.64 -11.29 -2.75
N TYR A 281 -8.59 -11.83 -3.33
CA TYR A 281 -7.81 -12.92 -2.76
C TYR A 281 -6.59 -12.38 -1.99
N GLU A 282 -6.48 -12.70 -0.71
CA GLU A 282 -5.31 -12.43 0.12
C GLU A 282 -4.56 -13.76 0.35
N ILE A 283 -3.38 -13.91 -0.26
CA ILE A 283 -2.59 -15.14 -0.14
C ILE A 283 -1.57 -14.96 0.98
N LEU A 284 -1.66 -15.81 2.00
CA LEU A 284 -0.82 -15.79 3.20
C LEU A 284 -0.12 -17.12 3.39
N VAL A 285 1.12 -17.08 3.90
CA VAL A 285 1.88 -18.28 4.22
C VAL A 285 1.59 -18.70 5.66
N ARG A 286 1.16 -19.97 5.83
CA ARG A 286 0.83 -20.58 7.14
C ARG A 286 2.06 -20.62 8.06
N ASP A 287 1.81 -20.46 9.35
CA ASP A 287 2.81 -20.58 10.43
C ASP A 287 4.04 -19.68 10.22
N THR A 288 3.78 -18.45 9.77
CA THR A 288 4.81 -17.43 9.53
C THR A 288 4.42 -16.07 10.10
N VAL A 289 5.36 -15.13 10.04
CA VAL A 289 5.12 -13.74 10.44
C VAL A 289 4.00 -13.06 9.63
N GLU A 290 3.64 -13.55 8.45
CA GLU A 290 2.55 -13.01 7.65
C GLU A 290 1.19 -13.20 8.32
N GLU A 291 0.89 -14.39 8.84
CA GLU A 291 -0.37 -14.63 9.57
C GLU A 291 -0.48 -13.74 10.81
N GLY A 292 0.61 -13.64 11.58
CA GLY A 292 0.63 -12.78 12.76
C GLY A 292 0.40 -11.30 12.42
N ARG A 293 0.99 -10.81 11.33
CA ARG A 293 0.76 -9.45 10.82
C ARG A 293 -0.68 -9.26 10.35
N ALA A 294 -1.21 -10.19 9.56
CA ALA A 294 -2.58 -10.15 9.10
C ALA A 294 -3.60 -10.16 10.25
N HIS A 295 -3.32 -10.93 11.32
CA HIS A 295 -4.15 -10.98 12.53
C HIS A 295 -4.15 -9.65 13.29
N ARG A 296 -2.96 -9.07 13.54
CA ARG A 296 -2.83 -7.77 14.24
C ARG A 296 -3.55 -6.64 13.52
N ARG A 297 -3.41 -6.55 12.19
CA ARG A 297 -4.11 -5.55 11.38
C ARG A 297 -5.62 -5.64 11.52
N ARG A 298 -6.17 -6.87 11.46
CA ARG A 298 -7.63 -7.07 11.64
C ARG A 298 -8.13 -6.61 13.01
N LYS A 299 -7.32 -6.87 14.05
CA LYS A 299 -7.65 -6.43 15.40
C LYS A 299 -7.66 -4.91 15.51
N ALA A 300 -6.67 -4.25 14.89
CA ALA A 300 -6.60 -2.78 14.85
C ALA A 300 -7.80 -2.16 14.12
N VAL A 301 -8.15 -2.66 12.94
CA VAL A 301 -9.32 -2.18 12.18
C VAL A 301 -10.62 -2.37 12.96
N LYS A 302 -10.81 -3.54 13.62
CA LYS A 302 -11.99 -3.77 14.46
C LYS A 302 -12.05 -2.85 15.68
N ALA A 303 -10.90 -2.56 16.30
CA ALA A 303 -10.84 -1.64 17.44
C ALA A 303 -11.22 -0.22 17.02
N GLN A 304 -10.69 0.28 15.92
CA GLN A 304 -11.10 1.58 15.37
C GLN A 304 -12.59 1.65 15.04
N GLN A 305 -13.15 0.59 14.46
CA GLN A 305 -14.60 0.52 14.19
C GLN A 305 -15.45 0.55 15.45
N GLN A 306 -14.97 -0.02 16.57
CA GLN A 306 -15.67 0.00 17.86
C GLN A 306 -15.56 1.36 18.56
N GLU A 307 -14.42 2.01 18.49
CA GLU A 307 -14.21 3.36 19.05
C GLU A 307 -15.10 4.39 18.36
N VAL A 308 -15.18 4.31 17.03
CA VAL A 308 -16.05 5.19 16.24
C VAL A 308 -17.53 4.98 16.59
N LYS A 309 -18.00 3.72 16.73
CA LYS A 309 -19.38 3.44 17.15
C LYS A 309 -19.72 3.93 18.55
N ARG A 310 -18.73 4.08 19.42
CA ARG A 310 -18.89 4.63 20.77
C ARG A 310 -18.90 6.16 20.80
N ALA A 311 -18.32 6.80 19.80
CA ALA A 311 -18.32 8.26 19.69
C ALA A 311 -19.60 8.81 19.05
N ASP A 312 -20.35 7.98 18.32
CA ASP A 312 -21.58 8.33 17.61
C ASP A 312 -22.88 7.98 18.42
N GLY A 313 -22.77 7.38 19.59
CA GLY A 313 -23.88 7.03 20.49
C GLY A 313 -23.77 7.75 21.84
#